data_a26e3e8fdf5a14431082363374a37c6a
#
_entry.id   a26e3e8fdf5a14431082363374a37c6a
#
_cell.length_a   1.000
_cell.length_b   1.000
_cell.length_c   1.000
_cell.angle_alpha   90.00
_cell.angle_beta   90.00
_cell.angle_gamma   90.00
#
_symmetry.space_group_name_H-M   'P 1'
#
loop_
_entity.id
_entity.type
_entity.pdbx_description
1 polymer ?
#
loop_
_entity_poly.entity_id
_entity_poly.type
_entity_poly.pdbx_seq_one_letter_code
_entity_poly.pdbx_strand_id
1 'polypeptide(L)'
;MYQPTSRYFRKSNRYHLCNTYENKSCNLAFGTHGIQATEKGYLTVNQIEAVRRTLSIRLKRKCKIWIRAYPHSSCTAKPQEVRMGRGKGNVSYWYCTVKPGRILFEAKIARRYTSLLISTLKFALRKLPIYAHVVTQTI
;
A
#
# COMPACT_ATOMS: atom_id res chain seq x y z
N MET A 1 -13.77 5.48 1.57
CA MET A 1 -12.72 5.33 0.54
C MET A 1 -11.39 5.74 1.17
N TYR A 2 -10.31 5.00 0.96
CA TYR A 2 -9.01 5.22 1.63
C TYR A 2 -8.19 6.26 0.86
N GLN A 3 -8.59 7.54 0.95
CA GLN A 3 -7.94 8.66 0.26
C GLN A 3 -8.07 9.94 1.08
N PRO A 4 -7.19 10.94 0.89
CA PRO A 4 -7.25 12.20 1.60
C PRO A 4 -8.58 12.93 1.39
N THR A 5 -9.20 13.36 2.48
CA THR A 5 -10.43 14.15 2.47
C THR A 5 -10.15 15.64 2.33
N SER A 6 -8.99 16.10 2.80
CA SER A 6 -8.57 17.49 2.70
C SER A 6 -8.36 17.91 1.24
N ARG A 7 -8.89 19.09 0.92
CA ARG A 7 -8.85 19.64 -0.44
C ARG A 7 -7.70 20.64 -0.67
N TYR A 8 -6.94 20.94 0.36
CA TYR A 8 -5.75 21.78 0.23
C TYR A 8 -4.64 21.00 -0.47
N PHE A 9 -3.91 21.66 -1.38
CA PHE A 9 -2.79 21.08 -2.13
C PHE A 9 -3.10 19.80 -2.92
N ARG A 10 -4.27 19.74 -3.56
CA ARG A 10 -4.70 18.58 -4.35
C ARG A 10 -3.72 18.21 -5.47
N LYS A 11 -3.04 19.19 -6.06
CA LYS A 11 -2.11 18.99 -7.17
C LYS A 11 -0.69 19.16 -6.64
N SER A 12 0.06 18.06 -6.59
CA SER A 12 1.47 18.03 -6.19
C SER A 12 2.37 17.67 -7.36
N ASN A 13 3.66 17.93 -7.23
CA ASN A 13 4.65 17.37 -8.14
C ASN A 13 4.82 15.89 -7.87
N ARG A 14 5.22 15.13 -8.90
CA ARG A 14 5.47 13.70 -8.73
C ARG A 14 6.72 13.51 -7.86
N TYR A 15 6.58 12.72 -6.80
CA TYR A 15 7.72 12.37 -5.97
C TYR A 15 8.66 11.43 -6.72
N HIS A 16 9.95 11.76 -6.71
CA HIS A 16 10.97 10.84 -7.19
C HIS A 16 11.18 9.71 -6.16
N LEU A 17 11.29 8.49 -6.68
CA LEU A 17 11.57 7.33 -5.85
C LEU A 17 13.07 7.24 -5.58
N CYS A 18 13.46 7.42 -4.32
CA CYS A 18 14.84 7.19 -3.87
C CYS A 18 15.09 5.70 -3.63
N ASN A 19 16.34 5.26 -3.87
CA ASN A 19 16.78 3.90 -3.55
C ASN A 19 17.13 3.70 -2.06
N THR A 20 16.94 4.73 -1.23
CA THR A 20 17.22 4.65 0.20
C THR A 20 16.23 3.73 0.90
N TYR A 21 16.73 2.87 1.78
CA TYR A 21 15.91 2.03 2.64
C TYR A 21 15.04 2.85 3.60
N GLU A 22 13.89 2.30 3.95
CA GLU A 22 12.99 2.89 4.93
C GLU A 22 13.50 2.63 6.36
N ASN A 23 13.76 3.69 7.12
CA ASN A 23 14.28 3.54 8.49
C ASN A 23 13.17 3.54 9.57
N LYS A 24 12.03 4.21 9.30
CA LYS A 24 10.98 4.41 10.32
C LYS A 24 9.88 3.36 10.32
N SER A 25 9.61 2.73 9.19
CA SER A 25 8.46 1.83 8.99
C SER A 25 8.89 0.43 8.57
N CYS A 26 10.09 -0.01 8.97
CA CYS A 26 10.66 -1.30 8.60
C CYS A 26 10.25 -2.44 9.56
N ASN A 27 9.83 -2.10 10.79
CA ASN A 27 9.46 -3.09 11.81
C ASN A 27 7.94 -3.20 11.95
N LEU A 28 7.50 -4.42 12.33
CA LEU A 28 6.11 -4.68 12.72
C LEU A 28 5.82 -3.96 14.05
N ALA A 29 4.72 -3.19 14.11
CA ALA A 29 4.33 -2.43 15.29
C ALA A 29 3.04 -2.97 15.94
N PHE A 30 2.11 -3.48 15.16
CA PHE A 30 0.77 -3.84 15.61
C PHE A 30 0.45 -5.32 15.43
N GLY A 31 0.96 -5.92 14.37
CA GLY A 31 0.67 -7.29 13.97
C GLY A 31 1.83 -8.24 14.23
N THR A 32 1.54 -9.54 14.20
CA THR A 32 2.56 -10.60 14.26
C THR A 32 3.14 -10.97 12.91
N HIS A 33 2.44 -10.62 11.83
CA HIS A 33 2.85 -10.90 10.45
C HIS A 33 2.58 -9.68 9.60
N GLY A 34 3.39 -9.46 8.56
CA GLY A 34 3.21 -8.33 7.66
C GLY A 34 3.71 -8.59 6.25
N ILE A 35 3.41 -7.65 5.37
CA ILE A 35 3.94 -7.57 4.00
C ILE A 35 4.93 -6.43 3.97
N GLN A 36 6.20 -6.73 3.67
CA GLN A 36 7.28 -5.77 3.53
C GLN A 36 7.70 -5.64 2.06
N ALA A 37 7.85 -4.42 1.60
CA ALA A 37 8.31 -4.13 0.24
C ALA A 37 9.81 -4.42 0.10
N THR A 38 10.20 -5.14 -0.94
CA THR A 38 11.60 -5.38 -1.31
C THR A 38 12.10 -4.30 -2.26
N GLU A 39 11.20 -3.75 -3.06
CA GLU A 39 11.52 -2.76 -4.07
C GLU A 39 10.79 -1.43 -3.81
N LYS A 40 11.34 -0.37 -4.41
CA LYS A 40 10.67 0.93 -4.49
C LYS A 40 9.56 0.90 -5.53
N GLY A 41 8.49 1.62 -5.28
CA GLY A 41 7.40 1.74 -6.24
C GLY A 41 6.27 2.65 -5.80
N TYR A 42 5.19 2.61 -6.56
CA TYR A 42 3.98 3.35 -6.28
C TYR A 42 2.82 2.39 -6.06
N LEU A 43 2.02 2.64 -5.02
CA LEU A 43 0.79 1.90 -4.76
C LEU A 43 -0.42 2.83 -4.92
N THR A 44 -1.34 2.47 -5.78
CA THR A 44 -2.60 3.19 -5.93
C THR A 44 -3.61 2.79 -4.86
N VAL A 45 -4.60 3.65 -4.61
CA VAL A 45 -5.72 3.37 -3.69
C VAL A 45 -6.40 2.05 -4.03
N ASN A 46 -6.62 1.77 -5.32
CA ASN A 46 -7.30 0.56 -5.77
C ASN A 46 -6.49 -0.71 -5.46
N GLN A 47 -5.17 -0.67 -5.59
CA GLN A 47 -4.29 -1.78 -5.25
C GLN A 47 -4.26 -2.05 -3.74
N ILE A 48 -4.18 -1.00 -2.92
CA ILE A 48 -4.27 -1.12 -1.45
C ILE A 48 -5.60 -1.75 -1.05
N GLU A 49 -6.70 -1.30 -1.63
CA GLU A 49 -8.03 -1.84 -1.33
C GLU A 49 -8.20 -3.28 -1.83
N ALA A 50 -7.62 -3.64 -2.99
CA ALA A 50 -7.64 -5.01 -3.50
C ALA A 50 -6.95 -5.99 -2.54
N VAL A 51 -5.79 -5.61 -1.98
CA VAL A 51 -5.09 -6.41 -0.96
C VAL A 51 -5.94 -6.53 0.31
N ARG A 52 -6.46 -5.41 0.83
CA ARG A 52 -7.31 -5.41 2.02
C ARG A 52 -8.51 -6.34 1.86
N ARG A 53 -9.22 -6.24 0.73
CA ARG A 53 -10.38 -7.11 0.43
C ARG A 53 -9.98 -8.58 0.37
N THR A 54 -8.89 -8.90 -0.30
CA THR A 54 -8.36 -10.27 -0.40
C THR A 54 -8.10 -10.86 0.98
N LEU A 55 -7.42 -10.11 1.86
CA LEU A 55 -7.14 -10.55 3.23
C LEU A 55 -8.44 -10.74 4.03
N SER A 56 -9.37 -9.79 3.96
CA SER A 56 -10.62 -9.85 4.71
C SER A 56 -11.51 -11.03 4.30
N ILE A 57 -11.64 -11.29 2.99
CA ILE A 57 -12.48 -12.36 2.46
C ILE A 57 -11.90 -13.73 2.81
N ARG A 58 -10.62 -13.96 2.52
CA ARG A 58 -9.97 -15.26 2.76
C ARG A 58 -9.89 -15.63 4.24
N LEU A 59 -9.65 -14.65 5.10
CA LEU A 59 -9.57 -14.85 6.54
C LEU A 59 -10.95 -14.79 7.22
N LYS A 60 -12.04 -14.69 6.46
CA LYS A 60 -13.44 -14.67 6.97
C LYS A 60 -13.59 -13.69 8.16
N ARG A 61 -12.91 -12.53 8.11
CA ARG A 61 -12.89 -11.48 9.15
C ARG A 61 -12.33 -11.94 10.52
N LYS A 62 -11.66 -13.08 10.61
CA LYS A 62 -11.05 -13.61 11.87
C LYS A 62 -9.70 -12.96 12.18
N CYS A 63 -9.22 -12.05 11.35
CA CYS A 63 -7.93 -11.39 11.47
C CYS A 63 -8.11 -9.88 11.63
N LYS A 64 -7.33 -9.28 12.51
CA LYS A 64 -7.18 -7.82 12.58
C LYS A 64 -6.12 -7.40 11.58
N ILE A 65 -6.44 -6.45 10.71
CA ILE A 65 -5.59 -5.98 9.62
C ILE A 65 -5.32 -4.50 9.82
N TRP A 66 -4.05 -4.09 9.73
CA TRP A 66 -3.63 -2.69 9.72
C TRP A 66 -3.00 -2.36 8.38
N ILE A 67 -3.43 -1.26 7.78
CA ILE A 67 -2.89 -0.73 6.55
C ILE A 67 -1.91 0.38 6.91
N ARG A 68 -0.62 0.19 6.62
CA ARG A 68 0.44 1.18 6.89
C ARG A 68 0.79 2.02 5.67
N ALA A 69 0.35 1.61 4.49
CA ALA A 69 0.49 2.38 3.26
C ALA A 69 -0.68 3.36 3.11
N TYR A 70 -0.42 4.67 3.18
CA TYR A 70 -1.43 5.71 2.99
C TYR A 70 -1.19 6.48 1.69
N PRO A 71 -2.17 6.59 0.78
CA PRO A 71 -2.05 7.28 -0.50
C PRO A 71 -2.16 8.79 -0.32
N HIS A 72 -1.05 9.45 -0.04
CA HIS A 72 -0.97 10.89 0.23
C HIS A 72 -0.69 11.75 -1.00
N SER A 73 -0.19 11.17 -2.08
CA SER A 73 0.21 11.89 -3.29
C SER A 73 -0.83 11.76 -4.39
N SER A 74 -1.07 12.83 -5.11
CA SER A 74 -2.01 12.86 -6.23
C SER A 74 -1.29 12.75 -7.57
N CYS A 75 -1.87 12.01 -8.50
CA CYS A 75 -1.50 11.99 -9.90
C CYS A 75 -2.55 12.74 -10.72
N THR A 76 -2.11 13.66 -11.56
CA THR A 76 -2.99 14.46 -12.41
C THR A 76 -2.92 13.97 -13.85
N ALA A 77 -4.05 13.97 -14.53
CA ALA A 77 -4.15 13.66 -15.95
C ALA A 77 -5.00 14.73 -16.67
N LYS A 78 -4.69 14.96 -17.93
CA LYS A 78 -5.53 15.76 -18.84
C LYS A 78 -6.41 14.82 -19.64
N PRO A 79 -7.63 15.24 -20.03
CA PRO A 79 -8.45 14.50 -21.01
C PRO A 79 -7.69 14.33 -22.32
N GLN A 80 -7.97 13.26 -23.07
CA GLN A 80 -7.25 12.93 -24.31
C GLN A 80 -7.41 14.00 -25.42
N GLU A 81 -8.55 14.67 -25.46
CA GLU A 81 -8.89 15.68 -26.49
C GLU A 81 -8.33 17.07 -26.22
N VAL A 82 -7.72 17.29 -25.04
CA VAL A 82 -7.19 18.61 -24.67
C VAL A 82 -5.75 18.77 -25.16
N ARG A 83 -5.52 19.83 -25.96
CA ARG A 83 -4.19 20.20 -26.45
C ARG A 83 -3.22 20.50 -25.30
N MET A 84 -1.92 20.45 -25.58
CA MET A 84 -0.87 20.84 -24.64
C MET A 84 -0.99 22.31 -24.23
N GLY A 85 -0.55 22.65 -23.01
CA GLY A 85 -0.68 24.01 -22.44
C GLY A 85 -1.87 24.17 -21.50
N ARG A 86 -2.21 25.41 -21.14
CA ARG A 86 -3.32 25.82 -20.25
C ARG A 86 -3.34 25.14 -18.86
N GLY A 87 -2.17 24.98 -18.24
CA GLY A 87 -2.06 24.57 -16.85
C GLY A 87 -2.11 23.07 -16.60
N LYS A 88 -2.04 22.69 -15.32
CA LYS A 88 -1.99 21.30 -14.84
C LYS A 88 -3.39 20.66 -14.86
N GLY A 89 -3.49 19.42 -15.32
CA GLY A 89 -4.74 18.65 -15.36
C GLY A 89 -5.37 18.42 -13.98
N ASN A 90 -6.55 17.85 -13.97
CA ASN A 90 -7.25 17.48 -12.75
C ASN A 90 -6.65 16.22 -12.10
N VAL A 91 -6.87 16.04 -10.77
CA VAL A 91 -6.46 14.84 -10.06
C VAL A 91 -7.23 13.64 -10.62
N SER A 92 -6.47 12.64 -11.10
CA SER A 92 -7.01 11.40 -11.64
C SER A 92 -7.09 10.31 -10.58
N TYR A 93 -5.98 10.08 -9.85
CA TYR A 93 -5.93 9.08 -8.78
C TYR A 93 -4.91 9.47 -7.71
N TRP A 94 -5.04 8.81 -6.56
CA TRP A 94 -4.12 8.95 -5.43
C TRP A 94 -3.19 7.75 -5.34
N TYR A 95 -1.94 7.98 -4.91
CA TYR A 95 -0.93 6.94 -4.74
C TYR A 95 -0.06 7.18 -3.51
N CYS A 96 0.56 6.11 -3.04
CA CYS A 96 1.56 6.10 -2.00
C CYS A 96 2.92 5.78 -2.61
N THR A 97 3.96 6.52 -2.23
CA THR A 97 5.35 6.17 -2.53
C THR A 97 5.83 5.13 -1.52
N VAL A 98 6.45 4.07 -2.01
CA VAL A 98 6.99 2.98 -1.22
C VAL A 98 8.50 2.93 -1.41
N LYS A 99 9.23 2.90 -0.29
CA LYS A 99 10.67 2.63 -0.26
C LYS A 99 10.92 1.15 0.05
N PRO A 100 12.07 0.58 -0.37
CA PRO A 100 12.47 -0.75 0.06
C PRO A 100 12.51 -0.85 1.59
N GLY A 101 12.12 -1.98 2.14
CA GLY A 101 12.06 -2.21 3.58
C GLY A 101 10.78 -1.73 4.27
N ARG A 102 9.92 -0.95 3.60
CA ARG A 102 8.69 -0.43 4.21
C ARG A 102 7.63 -1.52 4.38
N ILE A 103 7.04 -1.59 5.58
CA ILE A 103 5.88 -2.44 5.85
C ILE A 103 4.61 -1.78 5.29
N LEU A 104 3.87 -2.53 4.49
CA LEU A 104 2.66 -2.08 3.81
C LEU A 104 1.39 -2.47 4.56
N PHE A 105 1.35 -3.73 5.03
CA PHE A 105 0.22 -4.31 5.74
C PHE A 105 0.73 -5.11 6.93
N GLU A 106 -0.01 -5.05 8.02
CA GLU A 106 0.19 -5.92 9.18
C GLU A 106 -1.09 -6.68 9.48
N ALA A 107 -0.92 -7.86 10.05
CA ALA A 107 -2.02 -8.73 10.38
C ALA A 107 -1.76 -9.49 11.69
N LYS A 108 -2.82 -9.65 12.51
CA LYS A 108 -2.79 -10.44 13.74
C LYS A 108 -3.97 -11.40 13.76
N ILE A 109 -3.68 -12.67 14.02
CA ILE A 109 -4.67 -13.74 14.11
C ILE A 109 -4.33 -14.67 15.25
N ALA A 110 -5.29 -15.49 15.71
CA ALA A 110 -5.04 -16.52 16.70
C ALA A 110 -4.04 -17.57 16.18
N ARG A 111 -3.16 -18.09 17.03
CA ARG A 111 -2.06 -19.02 16.68
C ARG A 111 -2.51 -20.19 15.81
N ARG A 112 -3.68 -20.79 16.10
CA ARG A 112 -4.25 -21.92 15.33
C ARG A 112 -4.48 -21.66 13.84
N TYR A 113 -4.56 -20.38 13.40
CA TYR A 113 -4.80 -20.00 12.00
C TYR A 113 -3.58 -19.35 11.34
N THR A 114 -2.40 -19.45 11.91
CA THR A 114 -1.18 -18.79 11.40
C THR A 114 -0.80 -19.29 10.00
N SER A 115 -0.91 -20.61 9.74
CA SER A 115 -0.63 -21.17 8.43
C SER A 115 -1.57 -20.60 7.34
N LEU A 116 -2.85 -20.46 7.65
CA LEU A 116 -3.83 -19.84 6.78
C LEU A 116 -3.51 -18.36 6.54
N LEU A 117 -3.05 -17.63 7.57
CA LEU A 117 -2.62 -16.24 7.41
C LEU A 117 -1.45 -16.12 6.45
N ILE A 118 -0.39 -16.91 6.64
CA ILE A 118 0.81 -16.87 5.80
C ILE A 118 0.47 -17.19 4.33
N SER A 119 -0.33 -18.23 4.09
CA SER A 119 -0.77 -18.57 2.73
C SER A 119 -1.60 -17.47 2.08
N THR A 120 -2.46 -16.81 2.87
CA THR A 120 -3.27 -15.67 2.41
C THR A 120 -2.42 -14.45 2.12
N LEU A 121 -1.43 -14.13 2.96
CA LEU A 121 -0.46 -13.04 2.72
C LEU A 121 0.34 -13.29 1.43
N LYS A 122 0.86 -14.51 1.24
CA LYS A 122 1.54 -14.90 -0.01
C LYS A 122 0.66 -14.73 -1.25
N PHE A 123 -0.62 -15.07 -1.15
CA PHE A 123 -1.56 -14.83 -2.25
C PHE A 123 -1.82 -13.34 -2.48
N ALA A 124 -1.87 -12.54 -1.42
CA ALA A 124 -2.10 -11.10 -1.51
C ALA A 124 -0.94 -10.35 -2.19
N LEU A 125 0.30 -10.86 -2.10
CA LEU A 125 1.47 -10.33 -2.81
C LEU A 125 1.24 -10.20 -4.32
N ARG A 126 0.51 -11.15 -4.92
CA ARG A 126 0.18 -11.13 -6.36
C ARG A 126 -0.72 -9.96 -6.80
N LYS A 127 -1.29 -9.22 -5.85
CA LYS A 127 -2.12 -8.02 -6.10
C LYS A 127 -1.32 -6.71 -6.01
N LEU A 128 -0.05 -6.81 -5.63
CA LEU A 128 0.85 -5.66 -5.55
C LEU A 128 1.64 -5.50 -6.85
N PRO A 129 1.89 -4.26 -7.30
CA PRO A 129 2.69 -3.97 -8.49
C PRO A 129 4.20 -3.98 -8.21
N ILE A 130 4.59 -4.18 -6.95
CA ILE A 130 5.98 -4.17 -6.47
C ILE A 130 6.30 -5.50 -5.82
N TYR A 131 7.57 -5.91 -5.89
CA TYR A 131 8.02 -7.08 -5.16
C TYR A 131 7.99 -6.83 -3.65
N ALA A 132 7.46 -7.82 -2.94
CA ALA A 132 7.33 -7.78 -1.49
C ALA A 132 7.38 -9.19 -0.93
N HIS A 133 7.72 -9.32 0.34
CA HIS A 133 7.77 -10.60 1.04
C HIS A 133 6.99 -10.56 2.35
N VAL A 134 6.72 -11.72 2.90
CA VAL A 134 6.02 -11.86 4.18
C VAL A 134 7.05 -11.86 5.30
N VAL A 135 6.86 -10.99 6.28
CA VAL A 135 7.69 -10.90 7.49
C VAL A 135 6.87 -11.38 8.68
N THR A 136 7.52 -12.12 9.57
CA THR A 136 6.97 -12.58 10.85
C THR A 136 7.76 -11.97 11.99
N GLN A 137 7.06 -11.56 13.04
CA GLN A 137 7.70 -11.13 14.27
C GLN A 137 8.23 -12.37 14.96
N THR A 138 9.55 -12.51 15.06
CA THR A 138 10.18 -13.50 15.93
C THR A 138 10.03 -13.00 17.37
N ILE A 139 9.28 -13.73 18.18
CA ILE A 139 9.14 -13.51 19.63
C ILE A 139 10.29 -14.23 20.33
#